data_95175cb8d9aedd833082c2a7a70ea706
#
_entry.id   95175cb8d9aedd833082c2a7a70ea706
#
_cell.length_a   1.000
_cell.length_b   1.000
_cell.length_c   1.000
_cell.angle_alpha   90.00
_cell.angle_beta   90.00
_cell.angle_gamma   90.00
#
_symmetry.space_group_name_H-M   'P 1'
#
loop_
_entity.id
_entity.type
_entity.pdbx_description
1 polymer ?
#
loop_
_entity_poly.entity_id
_entity_poly.type
_entity_poly.pdbx_seq_one_letter_code
_entity_poly.pdbx_strand_id
1 'polypeptide(L)'
;MKKKILIVYASYYKDITDNLLDNALKHLQKTYNLNMINKGVVFTEVPGVFEIPVTIATRIKEFDGFIALGCVIKGQTPHFDFISRATTDAIMKLSIDYKKPIGNGIITCLNKKQAIVRSKKKGQEAANAVGVVLEKL
;
A
#
# COMPACT_ATOMS: atom_id res chain seq x y z
N MET A 1 -1.43 5.71 19.45
CA MET A 1 -2.79 5.33 19.06
C MET A 1 -2.95 3.83 19.03
N LYS A 2 -4.12 3.34 19.38
CA LYS A 2 -4.40 1.89 19.38
C LYS A 2 -5.12 1.51 18.10
N LYS A 3 -4.45 1.63 16.97
CA LYS A 3 -5.00 1.32 15.65
C LYS A 3 -4.27 0.13 15.06
N LYS A 4 -4.94 -0.57 14.15
CA LYS A 4 -4.37 -1.70 13.42
C LYS A 4 -4.35 -1.40 11.95
N ILE A 5 -3.20 -1.60 11.33
CA ILE A 5 -2.99 -1.37 9.90
C ILE A 5 -2.58 -2.67 9.22
N LEU A 6 -3.22 -2.99 8.11
CA LEU A 6 -2.81 -4.08 7.24
C LEU A 6 -2.07 -3.51 6.04
N ILE A 7 -0.86 -4.00 5.81
CA ILE A 7 -0.10 -3.69 4.60
C ILE A 7 -0.27 -4.87 3.65
N VAL A 8 -0.77 -4.60 2.45
CA VAL A 8 -0.86 -5.60 1.37
C VAL A 8 0.16 -5.21 0.31
N TYR A 9 1.13 -6.08 0.06
CA TYR A 9 2.20 -5.76 -0.88
C TYR A 9 2.30 -6.80 -1.99
N ALA A 10 2.45 -6.29 -3.22
CA ALA A 10 2.56 -7.12 -4.41
C ALA A 10 4.04 -7.34 -4.72
N SER A 11 4.46 -8.60 -4.78
CA SER A 11 5.88 -8.97 -4.88
C SER A 11 6.39 -9.21 -6.30
N TYR A 12 5.62 -8.85 -7.33
CA TYR A 12 6.03 -9.08 -8.72
C TYR A 12 7.41 -8.45 -9.01
N TYR A 13 7.66 -7.23 -8.55
CA TYR A 13 8.98 -6.60 -8.57
C TYR A 13 9.52 -6.56 -7.14
N LYS A 14 10.07 -7.68 -6.71
CA LYS A 14 10.41 -7.89 -5.30
C LYS A 14 11.36 -6.85 -4.72
N ASP A 15 12.41 -6.49 -5.44
CA ASP A 15 13.41 -5.51 -4.98
C ASP A 15 12.78 -4.14 -4.72
N ILE A 16 11.87 -3.71 -5.61
CA ILE A 16 11.15 -2.45 -5.47
C ILE A 16 10.18 -2.50 -4.30
N THR A 17 9.40 -3.59 -4.22
CA THR A 17 8.41 -3.75 -3.17
C THR A 17 9.04 -3.90 -1.79
N ASP A 18 10.20 -4.55 -1.69
CA ASP A 18 10.92 -4.65 -0.42
C ASP A 18 11.31 -3.26 0.09
N ASN A 19 11.73 -2.35 -0.78
CA ASN A 19 12.02 -0.97 -0.39
C ASN A 19 10.77 -0.25 0.10
N LEU A 20 9.66 -0.42 -0.60
CA LEU A 20 8.39 0.18 -0.21
C LEU A 20 7.95 -0.31 1.17
N LEU A 21 8.02 -1.61 1.39
CA LEU A 21 7.63 -2.22 2.66
C LEU A 21 8.52 -1.74 3.81
N ASP A 22 9.84 -1.73 3.60
CA ASP A 22 10.79 -1.28 4.61
C ASP A 22 10.52 0.17 5.03
N ASN A 23 10.31 1.05 4.06
CA ASN A 23 10.04 2.46 4.33
C ASN A 23 8.73 2.67 5.07
N ALA A 24 7.70 1.92 4.70
CA ALA A 24 6.40 2.01 5.37
C ALA A 24 6.49 1.54 6.82
N LEU A 25 7.14 0.39 7.05
CA LEU A 25 7.30 -0.18 8.40
C LEU A 25 8.09 0.75 9.30
N LYS A 26 9.19 1.31 8.80
CA LYS A 26 10.01 2.25 9.57
C LYS A 26 9.23 3.51 9.96
N HIS A 27 8.45 4.04 9.04
CA HIS A 27 7.67 5.24 9.31
C HIS A 27 6.57 4.98 10.36
N LEU A 28 5.87 3.87 10.23
CA LEU A 28 4.83 3.50 11.20
C LEU A 28 5.41 3.30 12.60
N GLN A 29 6.57 2.68 12.70
CA GLN A 29 7.25 2.50 13.99
C GLN A 29 7.70 3.84 14.57
N LYS A 30 8.40 4.64 13.78
CA LYS A 30 9.03 5.88 14.26
C LYS A 30 8.00 6.95 14.63
N THR A 31 6.99 7.13 13.78
CA THR A 31 6.06 8.24 13.92
C THR A 31 4.83 7.88 14.75
N TYR A 32 4.36 6.65 14.66
CA TYR A 32 3.09 6.25 15.26
C TYR A 32 3.23 5.14 16.31
N ASN A 33 4.43 4.62 16.49
CA ASN A 33 4.70 3.49 17.40
C ASN A 33 3.81 2.27 17.06
N LEU A 34 3.57 2.04 15.77
CA LEU A 34 2.87 0.87 15.29
C LEU A 34 3.86 -0.09 14.66
N ASN A 35 3.84 -1.33 15.09
CA ASN A 35 4.77 -2.36 14.64
C ASN A 35 4.16 -3.74 14.77
N MET A 36 4.90 -4.77 14.37
CA MET A 36 4.43 -6.15 14.42
C MET A 36 4.38 -6.69 15.85
N ILE A 37 5.27 -6.22 16.72
CA ILE A 37 5.35 -6.69 18.11
C ILE A 37 4.11 -6.28 18.89
N ASN A 38 3.67 -5.03 18.75
CA ASN A 38 2.46 -4.56 19.43
C ASN A 38 1.18 -4.85 18.64
N LYS A 39 1.29 -5.61 17.53
CA LYS A 39 0.18 -5.99 16.65
C LYS A 39 -0.54 -4.80 16.00
N GLY A 40 0.10 -3.63 15.98
CA GLY A 40 -0.40 -2.47 15.26
C GLY A 40 -0.24 -2.57 13.77
N VAL A 41 0.65 -3.43 13.29
CA VAL A 41 0.88 -3.66 11.87
C VAL A 41 0.92 -5.15 11.58
N VAL A 42 0.20 -5.54 10.55
CA VAL A 42 0.27 -6.87 9.95
C VAL A 42 0.55 -6.66 8.47
N PHE A 43 1.34 -7.51 7.84
CA PHE A 43 1.52 -7.41 6.39
C PHE A 43 1.33 -8.76 5.72
N THR A 44 0.83 -8.73 4.48
CA THR A 44 0.57 -9.92 3.68
C THR A 44 0.99 -9.70 2.24
N GLU A 45 1.52 -10.74 1.63
CA GLU A 45 2.01 -10.70 0.26
C GLU A 45 0.95 -11.20 -0.71
N VAL A 46 0.88 -10.55 -1.90
CA VAL A 46 0.08 -11.01 -3.03
C VAL A 46 0.96 -11.00 -4.29
N PRO A 47 0.60 -11.78 -5.33
CA PRO A 47 1.49 -11.87 -6.51
C PRO A 47 1.60 -10.57 -7.29
N GLY A 48 0.49 -9.86 -7.50
CA GLY A 48 0.46 -8.65 -8.30
C GLY A 48 -0.47 -7.61 -7.72
N VAL A 49 -0.40 -6.39 -8.25
CA VAL A 49 -1.21 -5.29 -7.75
C VAL A 49 -2.71 -5.52 -7.97
N PHE A 50 -3.06 -6.32 -8.97
CA PHE A 50 -4.45 -6.63 -9.26
C PHE A 50 -5.14 -7.40 -8.11
N GLU A 51 -4.38 -8.12 -7.30
CA GLU A 51 -4.90 -8.88 -6.15
C GLU A 51 -4.99 -8.06 -4.86
N ILE A 52 -4.48 -6.83 -4.86
CA ILE A 52 -4.48 -5.99 -3.66
C ILE A 52 -5.91 -5.61 -3.23
N PRO A 53 -6.77 -5.10 -4.13
CA PRO A 53 -8.11 -4.66 -3.70
C PRO A 53 -8.95 -5.77 -3.06
N VAL A 54 -8.98 -6.98 -3.63
CA VAL A 54 -9.76 -8.07 -3.07
C VAL A 54 -9.22 -8.51 -1.71
N THR A 55 -7.91 -8.49 -1.54
CA THR A 55 -7.28 -8.85 -0.27
C THR A 55 -7.67 -7.85 0.83
N ILE A 56 -7.66 -6.56 0.51
CA ILE A 56 -8.14 -5.52 1.44
C ILE A 56 -9.63 -5.72 1.73
N ALA A 57 -10.44 -5.94 0.69
CA ALA A 57 -11.88 -6.10 0.83
C ALA A 57 -12.25 -7.25 1.77
N THR A 58 -11.56 -8.38 1.66
CA THR A 58 -11.83 -9.53 2.52
C THR A 58 -11.50 -9.29 3.98
N ARG A 59 -10.64 -8.34 4.27
CA ARG A 59 -10.18 -8.05 5.63
C ARG A 59 -10.56 -6.63 6.10
N ILE A 60 -11.51 -6.02 5.40
CA ILE A 60 -11.85 -4.62 5.64
C ILE A 60 -12.37 -4.34 7.05
N LYS A 61 -12.99 -5.34 7.68
CA LYS A 61 -13.55 -5.19 9.03
C LYS A 61 -12.54 -5.46 10.14
N GLU A 62 -11.39 -6.05 9.80
CA GLU A 62 -10.40 -6.45 10.79
C GLU A 62 -9.39 -5.37 11.14
N PHE A 63 -9.26 -4.35 10.29
CA PHE A 63 -8.25 -3.29 10.45
C PHE A 63 -8.87 -1.91 10.37
N ASP A 64 -8.17 -0.94 10.93
CA ASP A 64 -8.60 0.45 10.92
C ASP A 64 -8.12 1.20 9.67
N GLY A 65 -7.01 0.78 9.13
CA GLY A 65 -6.42 1.35 7.93
C GLY A 65 -5.62 0.31 7.14
N PHE A 66 -5.31 0.65 5.91
CA PHE A 66 -4.64 -0.25 4.98
C PHE A 66 -3.57 0.50 4.19
N ILE A 67 -2.52 -0.21 3.80
CA ILE A 67 -1.49 0.34 2.92
C ILE A 67 -1.31 -0.63 1.76
N ALA A 68 -1.48 -0.14 0.54
CA ALA A 68 -1.28 -0.91 -0.68
C ALA A 68 0.09 -0.58 -1.25
N LEU A 69 0.95 -1.58 -1.39
CA LEU A 69 2.30 -1.39 -1.91
C LEU A 69 2.54 -2.28 -3.12
N GLY A 70 3.09 -1.71 -4.17
CA GLY A 70 3.41 -2.47 -5.37
C GLY A 70 3.96 -1.58 -6.47
N CYS A 71 4.19 -2.19 -7.63
CA CYS A 71 4.76 -1.48 -8.76
C CYS A 71 4.18 -2.00 -10.06
N VAL A 72 3.76 -1.09 -10.93
CA VAL A 72 3.35 -1.39 -12.29
C VAL A 72 4.25 -0.60 -13.22
N ILE A 73 4.92 -1.30 -14.14
CA ILE A 73 5.81 -0.68 -15.11
C ILE A 73 5.17 -0.81 -16.49
N LYS A 74 5.15 0.29 -17.23
CA LYS A 74 4.57 0.35 -18.57
C LYS A 74 5.27 -0.64 -19.50
N GLY A 75 4.46 -1.49 -20.17
CA GLY A 75 4.94 -2.39 -21.21
C GLY A 75 4.51 -1.92 -22.58
N GLN A 76 4.55 -2.84 -23.55
CA GLN A 76 4.20 -2.55 -24.96
C GLN A 76 2.70 -2.62 -25.23
N THR A 77 1.91 -3.11 -24.26
CA THR A 77 0.46 -3.24 -24.39
C THR A 77 -0.25 -2.27 -23.46
N PRO A 78 -1.56 -2.02 -23.64
CA PRO A 78 -2.32 -1.15 -22.75
C PRO A 78 -2.58 -1.75 -21.36
N HIS A 79 -2.03 -2.93 -21.07
CA HIS A 79 -2.20 -3.62 -19.78
C HIS A 79 -1.87 -2.71 -18.59
N PHE A 80 -0.81 -1.91 -18.70
CA PHE A 80 -0.40 -0.95 -17.67
C PHE A 80 -1.54 -0.01 -17.28
N ASP A 81 -2.21 0.58 -18.28
CA ASP A 81 -3.30 1.53 -18.04
C ASP A 81 -4.51 0.86 -17.40
N PHE A 82 -4.86 -0.34 -17.88
CA PHE A 82 -6.00 -1.09 -17.35
C PHE A 82 -5.77 -1.49 -15.88
N ILE A 83 -4.62 -2.04 -15.57
CA ILE A 83 -4.30 -2.48 -14.20
C ILE A 83 -4.19 -1.29 -13.26
N SER A 84 -3.50 -0.24 -13.67
CA SER A 84 -3.31 0.95 -12.84
C SER A 84 -4.65 1.60 -12.51
N ARG A 85 -5.51 1.79 -13.49
CA ARG A 85 -6.81 2.42 -13.31
C ARG A 85 -7.74 1.55 -12.46
N ALA A 86 -7.88 0.28 -12.81
CA ALA A 86 -8.77 -0.63 -12.09
C ALA A 86 -8.39 -0.74 -10.62
N THR A 87 -7.11 -0.86 -10.33
CA THR A 87 -6.60 -0.99 -8.96
C THR A 87 -6.82 0.30 -8.17
N THR A 88 -6.48 1.44 -8.77
CA THR A 88 -6.63 2.75 -8.13
C THR A 88 -8.10 3.04 -7.82
N ASP A 89 -8.99 2.80 -8.78
CA ASP A 89 -10.42 3.02 -8.61
C ASP A 89 -11.00 2.11 -7.53
N ALA A 90 -10.59 0.85 -7.50
CA ALA A 90 -11.08 -0.11 -6.50
C ALA A 90 -10.64 0.29 -5.09
N ILE A 91 -9.40 0.71 -4.92
CA ILE A 91 -8.87 1.14 -3.63
C ILE A 91 -9.63 2.38 -3.13
N MET A 92 -9.83 3.35 -3.99
CA MET A 92 -10.55 4.57 -3.64
C MET A 92 -11.99 4.26 -3.22
N LYS A 93 -12.66 3.39 -3.97
CA LYS A 93 -14.04 2.99 -3.67
C LYS A 93 -14.13 2.28 -2.31
N LEU A 94 -13.23 1.35 -2.03
CA LEU A 94 -13.19 0.66 -0.74
C LEU A 94 -13.00 1.65 0.40
N SER A 95 -12.08 2.58 0.24
CA SER A 95 -11.77 3.60 1.24
C SER A 95 -13.00 4.44 1.59
N ILE A 96 -13.72 4.90 0.59
CA ILE A 96 -14.90 5.73 0.77
C ILE A 96 -16.07 4.92 1.32
N ASP A 97 -16.34 3.75 0.75
CA ASP A 97 -17.49 2.93 1.13
C ASP A 97 -17.40 2.47 2.58
N TYR A 98 -16.21 2.13 3.06
CA TYR A 98 -16.02 1.64 4.42
C TYR A 98 -15.47 2.70 5.38
N LYS A 99 -15.20 3.90 4.89
CA LYS A 99 -14.70 5.03 5.69
C LYS A 99 -13.43 4.67 6.45
N LYS A 100 -12.52 3.99 5.77
CA LYS A 100 -11.21 3.61 6.31
C LYS A 100 -10.12 4.05 5.35
N PRO A 101 -9.03 4.67 5.85
CA PRO A 101 -7.98 5.13 4.95
C PRO A 101 -7.23 3.97 4.33
N ILE A 102 -6.93 4.10 3.05
CA ILE A 102 -6.04 3.18 2.33
C ILE A 102 -4.93 4.01 1.70
N GLY A 103 -3.72 3.83 2.20
CA GLY A 103 -2.56 4.50 1.64
C GLY A 103 -2.17 3.88 0.30
N ASN A 104 -2.12 4.70 -0.75
CA ASN A 104 -1.76 4.22 -2.07
C ASN A 104 -0.25 4.34 -2.29
N GLY A 105 0.46 3.25 -2.05
CA GLY A 105 1.88 3.11 -2.32
C GLY A 105 2.18 2.29 -3.56
N ILE A 106 1.21 2.20 -4.49
CA ILE A 106 1.42 1.52 -5.76
C ILE A 106 2.07 2.51 -6.73
N ILE A 107 3.30 2.19 -7.13
CA ILE A 107 4.05 3.00 -8.08
C ILE A 107 3.64 2.63 -9.49
N THR A 108 3.32 3.63 -10.31
CA THR A 108 3.06 3.45 -11.74
C THR A 108 4.15 4.20 -12.50
N CYS A 109 5.02 3.47 -13.17
CA CYS A 109 6.24 4.02 -13.77
C CYS A 109 6.38 3.62 -15.22
N LEU A 110 7.15 4.41 -15.97
CA LEU A 110 7.44 4.12 -17.37
C LEU A 110 8.56 3.10 -17.53
N ASN A 111 9.46 3.01 -16.54
CA ASN A 111 10.59 2.09 -16.57
C ASN A 111 11.05 1.75 -15.15
N LYS A 112 11.92 0.74 -15.06
CA LYS A 112 12.42 0.24 -13.77
C LYS A 112 13.27 1.27 -13.04
N LYS A 113 14.02 2.09 -13.75
CA LYS A 113 14.85 3.13 -13.14
C LYS A 113 14.01 4.12 -12.34
N GLN A 114 12.88 4.56 -12.90
CA GLN A 114 11.94 5.42 -12.19
C GLN A 114 11.36 4.74 -10.96
N ALA A 115 11.03 3.46 -11.10
CA ALA A 115 10.46 2.69 -10.00
C ALA A 115 11.43 2.59 -8.82
N ILE A 116 12.71 2.32 -9.08
CA ILE A 116 13.74 2.24 -8.04
C ILE A 116 13.82 3.56 -7.27
N VAL A 117 13.88 4.68 -7.99
CA VAL A 117 13.97 6.00 -7.37
C VAL A 117 12.75 6.28 -6.49
N ARG A 118 11.55 6.04 -7.00
CA ARG A 118 10.31 6.30 -6.27
C ARG A 118 10.11 5.36 -5.08
N SER A 119 10.63 4.14 -5.16
CA SER A 119 10.49 3.16 -4.08
C SER A 119 11.18 3.59 -2.78
N LYS A 120 12.06 4.58 -2.85
CA LYS A 120 12.79 5.06 -1.68
C LYS A 120 11.94 5.90 -0.72
N LYS A 121 10.82 6.48 -1.20
CA LYS A 121 9.96 7.36 -0.39
C LYS A 121 8.48 7.01 -0.43
N LYS A 122 8.03 6.33 -1.47
CA LYS A 122 6.59 6.13 -1.68
C LYS A 122 5.92 5.33 -0.56
N GLY A 123 6.62 4.33 -0.02
CA GLY A 123 6.10 3.56 1.11
C GLY A 123 5.88 4.42 2.35
N GLN A 124 6.83 5.29 2.64
CA GLN A 124 6.72 6.24 3.74
C GLN A 124 5.55 7.20 3.54
N GLU A 125 5.38 7.72 2.32
CA GLU A 125 4.29 8.64 2.00
C GLU A 125 2.93 7.98 2.18
N ALA A 126 2.78 6.73 1.72
CA ALA A 126 1.54 5.99 1.87
C ALA A 126 1.23 5.70 3.35
N ALA A 127 2.23 5.32 4.12
CA ALA A 127 2.10 5.09 5.56
C ALA A 127 1.70 6.37 6.29
N ASN A 128 2.33 7.49 5.94
CA ASN A 128 2.01 8.77 6.55
C ASN A 128 0.58 9.20 6.25
N ALA A 129 0.12 9.00 5.02
CA ALA A 129 -1.25 9.35 4.64
C ALA A 129 -2.28 8.61 5.50
N VAL A 130 -2.07 7.31 5.73
CA VAL A 130 -2.95 6.52 6.57
C VAL A 130 -2.89 6.99 8.03
N GLY A 131 -1.69 7.20 8.55
CA GLY A 131 -1.51 7.64 9.93
C GLY A 131 -2.17 8.97 10.23
N VAL A 132 -2.01 9.94 9.33
CA VAL A 132 -2.62 11.27 9.48
C VAL A 132 -4.14 11.17 9.53
N VAL A 133 -4.75 10.36 8.65
CA VAL A 133 -6.20 10.20 8.63
C VAL A 133 -6.69 9.49 9.89
N LEU A 134 -6.01 8.43 10.32
CA LEU A 134 -6.40 7.70 11.52
C LEU A 134 -6.37 8.57 12.78
N GLU A 135 -5.43 9.49 12.87
CA GLU A 135 -5.35 10.39 14.02
C GLU A 135 -6.55 11.35 14.10
N LYS A 136 -7.23 11.59 12.99
CA LYS A 136 -8.39 12.50 12.92
C LYS A 136 -9.73 11.79 13.21
N LEU A 137 -9.71 10.49 13.26
CA LEU A 137 -10.90 9.69 13.56
C LEU A 137 -11.00 9.38 15.08
#